data_98858524ebc59f749f166b7ae8e9e79c
#
_entry.id   98858524ebc59f749f166b7ae8e9e79c
#
_cell.length_a   1.000
_cell.length_b   1.000
_cell.length_c   1.000
_cell.angle_alpha   90.00
_cell.angle_beta   90.00
_cell.angle_gamma   90.00
#
_symmetry.space_group_name_H-M   'P 1'
#
loop_
_entity.id
_entity.type
_entity.pdbx_description
1 polymer ?
#
loop_
_entity_poly.entity_id
_entity_poly.type
_entity_poly.pdbx_seq_one_letter_code
_entity_poly.pdbx_strand_id
1 'polypeptide(L)'
;GKDRVAMPMILATSAVHSHLTRKGLRTFCSLNVRSAECIDPHYFAVLIGCGATVVNAYLAEDSLADRIERGLLEGSLTENVARYREAIDQGLLKIMAKMGISVVSSYRGGLNFEAVGLSRAMCAEYFPGMTSRISGIGVTGIQAKAVEIHAKGWKSAENVLPIGGFYKARKSGETHAWEATSMHMMQMACNRASYELWKQYSAKMQSNPPIHLRDLLDFKPLGRPLPIEEVESITSIRKRFVTPGMSLGALSPEAHRTLSIAMNRIGAKSDSGEGGESPDDFTPEPNGDNASAKIKQVASGRFGVTAEYLIHCEELEIKVAQGAKPGEGGQLPGMKVTDLIAKLRHSTKGVTLISPPPHHDIYSIEDLA
;
A
#
# COMPACT_ATOMS: atom_id res chain seq x y z
N GLY A 1 -20.30 1.69 28.77
CA GLY A 1 -20.23 1.14 30.13
C GLY A 1 -20.20 -0.38 30.11
N LYS A 2 -19.91 -1.04 31.22
CA LYS A 2 -19.68 -2.48 31.33
C LYS A 2 -20.87 -3.33 30.80
N ASP A 3 -22.07 -2.85 30.98
CA ASP A 3 -23.31 -3.56 30.65
C ASP A 3 -23.91 -3.18 29.27
N ARG A 4 -23.17 -2.37 28.48
CA ARG A 4 -23.62 -1.92 27.16
C ARG A 4 -22.48 -1.99 26.16
N VAL A 5 -22.69 -2.72 25.09
CA VAL A 5 -21.77 -2.83 23.96
C VAL A 5 -22.05 -1.69 22.98
N ALA A 6 -20.99 -1.01 22.54
CA ALA A 6 -21.12 0.03 21.52
C ALA A 6 -21.36 -0.60 20.14
N MET A 7 -22.28 -0.03 19.39
CA MET A 7 -22.44 -0.35 17.96
C MET A 7 -21.26 0.27 17.20
N PRO A 8 -20.66 -0.44 16.23
CA PRO A 8 -19.62 0.14 15.37
C PRO A 8 -20.12 1.45 14.71
N MET A 9 -19.33 2.51 14.83
CA MET A 9 -19.79 3.85 14.47
C MET A 9 -20.06 4.02 12.96
N ILE A 10 -19.33 3.33 12.12
CA ILE A 10 -19.57 3.32 10.66
C ILE A 10 -20.96 2.76 10.37
N LEU A 11 -21.35 1.65 10.99
CA LEU A 11 -22.67 1.06 10.83
C LEU A 11 -23.77 1.98 11.35
N ALA A 12 -23.60 2.56 12.54
CA ALA A 12 -24.57 3.48 13.13
C ALA A 12 -24.78 4.72 12.25
N THR A 13 -23.67 5.33 11.77
CA THR A 13 -23.72 6.51 10.89
C THR A 13 -24.45 6.23 9.60
N SER A 14 -24.11 5.13 8.91
CA SER A 14 -24.74 4.78 7.65
C SER A 14 -26.21 4.39 7.81
N ALA A 15 -26.56 3.67 8.88
CA ALA A 15 -27.95 3.32 9.19
C ALA A 15 -28.82 4.57 9.39
N VAL A 16 -28.32 5.54 10.18
CA VAL A 16 -29.04 6.80 10.42
C VAL A 16 -29.14 7.62 9.12
N HIS A 17 -28.03 7.76 8.39
CA HIS A 17 -27.99 8.45 7.09
C HIS A 17 -29.02 7.86 6.11
N SER A 18 -28.98 6.56 5.93
CA SER A 18 -29.86 5.84 5.01
C SER A 18 -31.34 5.95 5.45
N HIS A 19 -31.60 5.88 6.76
CA HIS A 19 -32.97 6.08 7.29
C HIS A 19 -33.50 7.49 7.01
N LEU A 20 -32.69 8.51 7.32
CA LEU A 20 -33.08 9.92 7.08
C LEU A 20 -33.27 10.18 5.57
N THR A 21 -32.45 9.58 4.72
CA THR A 21 -32.58 9.70 3.26
C THR A 21 -33.91 9.09 2.79
N ARG A 22 -34.24 7.88 3.24
CA ARG A 22 -35.54 7.22 2.90
C ARG A 22 -36.77 8.01 3.39
N LYS A 23 -36.60 8.77 4.46
CA LYS A 23 -37.66 9.62 5.02
C LYS A 23 -37.73 11.03 4.41
N GLY A 24 -36.82 11.37 3.50
CA GLY A 24 -36.69 12.72 2.94
C GLY A 24 -36.20 13.78 3.94
N LEU A 25 -35.61 13.37 5.06
CA LEU A 25 -35.20 14.25 6.16
C LEU A 25 -33.72 14.58 6.17
N ARG A 26 -32.91 13.89 5.34
CA ARG A 26 -31.43 13.99 5.42
C ARG A 26 -30.91 15.40 5.16
N THR A 27 -31.55 16.17 4.31
CA THR A 27 -31.13 17.54 3.96
C THR A 27 -31.45 18.58 5.03
N PHE A 28 -32.32 18.25 5.98
CA PHE A 28 -32.74 19.16 7.06
C PHE A 28 -31.85 19.10 8.29
N CYS A 29 -30.91 18.13 8.37
CA CYS A 29 -30.08 17.94 9.55
C CYS A 29 -28.64 17.54 9.20
N SER A 30 -27.73 17.90 10.09
CA SER A 30 -26.35 17.43 10.08
C SER A 30 -26.21 16.19 10.95
N LEU A 31 -25.30 15.27 10.56
CA LEU A 31 -24.92 14.13 11.38
C LEU A 31 -23.62 14.44 12.08
N ASN A 32 -23.69 14.64 13.40
CA ASN A 32 -22.51 14.78 14.24
C ASN A 32 -22.15 13.43 14.84
N VAL A 33 -20.98 12.94 14.50
CA VAL A 33 -20.45 11.65 14.95
C VAL A 33 -19.39 11.89 16.01
N ARG A 34 -19.64 11.38 17.23
CA ARG A 34 -18.65 11.37 18.30
C ARG A 34 -18.25 9.94 18.62
N SER A 35 -17.00 9.58 18.35
CA SER A 35 -16.57 8.18 18.45
C SER A 35 -15.14 8.05 18.98
N ALA A 36 -14.91 6.98 19.75
CA ALA A 36 -13.58 6.53 20.16
C ALA A 36 -12.83 5.78 19.05
N GLU A 37 -13.54 5.33 17.99
CA GLU A 37 -12.94 4.54 16.92
C GLU A 37 -12.19 5.39 15.89
N CYS A 38 -12.36 6.72 15.92
CA CYS A 38 -11.73 7.66 14.98
C CYS A 38 -10.30 7.95 15.41
N ILE A 39 -9.32 7.38 14.71
CA ILE A 39 -7.91 7.58 15.04
C ILE A 39 -7.14 8.10 13.81
N ASP A 40 -7.38 7.53 12.64
CA ASP A 40 -6.63 7.78 11.41
C ASP A 40 -7.50 8.35 10.28
N PRO A 41 -6.90 8.96 9.23
CA PRO A 41 -7.65 9.59 8.15
C PRO A 41 -8.64 8.67 7.43
N HIS A 42 -8.35 7.36 7.32
CA HIS A 42 -9.22 6.43 6.63
C HIS A 42 -10.55 6.23 7.35
N TYR A 43 -10.52 6.17 8.68
CA TYR A 43 -11.77 6.06 9.46
C TYR A 43 -12.65 7.30 9.30
N PHE A 44 -12.05 8.49 9.29
CA PHE A 44 -12.76 9.74 8.99
C PHE A 44 -13.33 9.73 7.58
N ALA A 45 -12.54 9.32 6.59
CA ALA A 45 -12.97 9.21 5.21
C ALA A 45 -14.19 8.28 5.06
N VAL A 46 -14.18 7.12 5.71
CA VAL A 46 -15.31 6.18 5.68
C VAL A 46 -16.54 6.78 6.36
N LEU A 47 -16.42 7.43 7.50
CA LEU A 47 -17.54 8.09 8.17
C LEU A 47 -18.17 9.19 7.32
N ILE A 48 -17.35 10.04 6.69
CA ILE A 48 -17.81 11.11 5.79
C ILE A 48 -18.50 10.47 4.57
N GLY A 49 -17.92 9.45 3.98
CA GLY A 49 -18.50 8.70 2.86
C GLY A 49 -19.80 7.99 3.22
N CYS A 50 -20.00 7.61 4.49
CA CYS A 50 -21.25 7.08 5.02
C CYS A 50 -22.25 8.17 5.45
N GLY A 51 -21.91 9.45 5.29
CA GLY A 51 -22.83 10.56 5.49
C GLY A 51 -22.58 11.44 6.73
N ALA A 52 -21.51 11.24 7.48
CA ALA A 52 -21.15 12.14 8.59
C ALA A 52 -20.92 13.57 8.07
N THR A 53 -21.40 14.55 8.82
CA THR A 53 -21.19 15.98 8.55
C THR A 53 -20.07 16.52 9.43
N VAL A 54 -20.03 16.09 10.68
CA VAL A 54 -19.02 16.48 11.69
C VAL A 54 -18.54 15.20 12.38
N VAL A 55 -17.23 15.11 12.62
CA VAL A 55 -16.63 14.00 13.33
C VAL A 55 -15.83 14.55 14.52
N ASN A 56 -16.12 14.07 15.74
CA ASN A 56 -15.37 14.36 16.94
C ASN A 56 -14.66 13.08 17.42
N ALA A 57 -13.35 13.07 17.30
CA ALA A 57 -12.45 11.98 17.67
C ALA A 57 -11.99 12.12 19.12
N TYR A 58 -12.94 12.14 20.07
CA TYR A 58 -12.65 12.49 21.46
C TYR A 58 -11.55 11.65 22.11
N LEU A 59 -11.47 10.34 21.81
CA LEU A 59 -10.44 9.49 22.40
C LEU A 59 -9.04 9.77 21.83
N ALA A 60 -8.94 10.19 20.56
CA ALA A 60 -7.67 10.64 20.00
C ALA A 60 -7.20 11.94 20.69
N GLU A 61 -8.11 12.89 20.90
CA GLU A 61 -7.82 14.13 21.63
C GLU A 61 -7.44 13.85 23.09
N ASP A 62 -8.18 12.99 23.81
CA ASP A 62 -7.86 12.53 25.17
C ASP A 62 -6.48 11.82 25.23
N SER A 63 -6.15 11.03 24.19
CA SER A 63 -4.86 10.36 24.10
C SER A 63 -3.68 11.32 23.89
N LEU A 64 -3.89 12.44 23.21
CA LEU A 64 -2.90 13.52 23.10
C LEU A 64 -2.67 14.18 24.47
N ALA A 65 -3.74 14.45 25.21
CA ALA A 65 -3.65 15.01 26.55
C ALA A 65 -2.85 14.08 27.50
N ASP A 66 -3.17 12.79 27.56
CA ASP A 66 -2.43 11.80 28.35
C ASP A 66 -0.94 11.75 27.99
N ARG A 67 -0.61 11.79 26.70
CA ARG A 67 0.78 11.76 26.26
C ARG A 67 1.56 13.00 26.65
N ILE A 68 0.94 14.17 26.61
CA ILE A 68 1.55 15.42 27.09
C ILE A 68 1.78 15.35 28.60
N GLU A 69 0.76 14.94 29.36
CA GLU A 69 0.84 14.80 30.82
C GLU A 69 1.95 13.82 31.23
N ARG A 70 2.17 12.77 30.49
CA ARG A 70 3.24 11.78 30.69
C ARG A 70 4.61 12.21 30.15
N GLY A 71 4.75 13.42 29.62
CA GLY A 71 6.00 13.90 29.01
C GLY A 71 6.44 13.14 27.75
N LEU A 72 5.53 12.45 27.07
CA LEU A 72 5.80 11.70 25.84
C LEU A 72 5.56 12.52 24.57
N LEU A 73 4.98 13.71 24.70
CA LEU A 73 4.69 14.62 23.62
C LEU A 73 4.92 16.06 24.11
N GLU A 74 5.70 16.81 23.34
CA GLU A 74 6.00 18.22 23.64
C GLU A 74 4.91 19.18 23.12
N GLY A 75 4.81 20.36 23.73
CA GLY A 75 3.88 21.42 23.35
C GLY A 75 2.56 21.36 24.14
N SER A 76 1.71 22.36 23.90
CA SER A 76 0.39 22.45 24.52
C SER A 76 -0.61 21.50 23.87
N LEU A 77 -1.71 21.20 24.59
CA LEU A 77 -2.81 20.39 24.04
C LEU A 77 -3.40 21.05 22.79
N THR A 78 -3.59 22.35 22.80
CA THR A 78 -4.16 23.10 21.66
C THR A 78 -3.29 22.96 20.40
N GLU A 79 -1.96 23.09 20.54
CA GLU A 79 -1.04 22.91 19.42
C GLU A 79 -1.05 21.47 18.88
N ASN A 80 -1.05 20.49 19.77
CA ASN A 80 -1.04 19.09 19.35
C ASN A 80 -2.37 18.66 18.72
N VAL A 81 -3.50 19.16 19.20
CA VAL A 81 -4.82 18.97 18.57
C VAL A 81 -4.87 19.64 17.19
N ALA A 82 -4.30 20.83 17.03
CA ALA A 82 -4.21 21.49 15.73
C ALA A 82 -3.36 20.69 14.73
N ARG A 83 -2.18 20.18 15.15
CA ARG A 83 -1.33 19.30 14.35
C ARG A 83 -2.05 18.00 13.96
N TYR A 84 -2.78 17.41 14.89
CA TYR A 84 -3.58 16.20 14.62
C TYR A 84 -4.66 16.46 13.57
N ARG A 85 -5.42 17.57 13.72
CA ARG A 85 -6.43 17.98 12.73
C ARG A 85 -5.82 18.18 11.36
N GLU A 86 -4.70 18.91 11.29
CA GLU A 86 -4.01 19.12 10.02
C GLU A 86 -3.58 17.79 9.39
N ALA A 87 -3.06 16.85 10.17
CA ALA A 87 -2.69 15.52 9.65
C ALA A 87 -3.91 14.75 9.10
N ILE A 88 -5.07 14.84 9.75
CA ILE A 88 -6.33 14.26 9.26
C ILE A 88 -6.77 14.96 7.97
N ASP A 89 -6.77 16.30 7.93
CA ASP A 89 -7.18 17.09 6.77
C ASP A 89 -6.30 16.78 5.55
N GLN A 90 -4.99 16.74 5.71
CA GLN A 90 -4.05 16.37 4.66
C GLN A 90 -4.29 14.93 4.16
N GLY A 91 -4.58 14.01 5.08
CA GLY A 91 -4.95 12.64 4.73
C GLY A 91 -6.25 12.56 3.92
N LEU A 92 -7.27 13.32 4.29
CA LEU A 92 -8.55 13.39 3.58
C LEU A 92 -8.38 14.02 2.19
N LEU A 93 -7.64 15.12 2.09
CA LEU A 93 -7.32 15.76 0.80
C LEU A 93 -6.59 14.79 -0.13
N LYS A 94 -5.67 14.02 0.40
CA LYS A 94 -4.95 12.99 -0.35
C LYS A 94 -5.88 11.88 -0.86
N ILE A 95 -6.79 11.39 -0.04
CA ILE A 95 -7.78 10.38 -0.43
C ILE A 95 -8.70 10.93 -1.53
N MET A 96 -9.22 12.14 -1.35
CA MET A 96 -10.07 12.80 -2.33
C MET A 96 -9.35 13.05 -3.66
N ALA A 97 -8.10 13.53 -3.60
CA ALA A 97 -7.27 13.76 -4.78
C ALA A 97 -7.09 12.51 -5.62
N LYS A 98 -6.82 11.34 -4.96
CA LYS A 98 -6.72 10.05 -5.65
C LYS A 98 -8.01 9.61 -6.35
N MET A 99 -9.15 10.07 -5.87
CA MET A 99 -10.47 9.78 -6.43
C MET A 99 -10.93 10.84 -7.44
N GLY A 100 -10.15 11.89 -7.66
CA GLY A 100 -10.50 13.02 -8.52
C GLY A 100 -11.65 13.88 -7.96
N ILE A 101 -11.88 13.86 -6.65
CA ILE A 101 -12.94 14.62 -5.98
C ILE A 101 -12.33 15.88 -5.36
N SER A 102 -12.76 17.06 -5.83
CA SER A 102 -12.23 18.35 -5.39
C SER A 102 -12.97 18.98 -4.22
N VAL A 103 -14.20 18.56 -3.95
CA VAL A 103 -15.04 19.14 -2.89
C VAL A 103 -15.62 18.06 -1.99
N VAL A 104 -15.56 18.27 -0.67
CA VAL A 104 -16.00 17.28 0.32
C VAL A 104 -17.51 16.97 0.24
N SER A 105 -18.31 17.89 -0.25
CA SER A 105 -19.76 17.65 -0.46
C SER A 105 -20.04 16.57 -1.51
N SER A 106 -19.16 16.42 -2.50
CA SER A 106 -19.25 15.34 -3.50
C SER A 106 -18.73 14.00 -2.98
N TYR A 107 -17.93 14.01 -1.92
CA TYR A 107 -17.44 12.81 -1.24
C TYR A 107 -18.42 12.30 -0.20
N ARG A 108 -19.08 13.22 0.53
CA ARG A 108 -19.97 12.92 1.65
C ARG A 108 -21.20 12.14 1.21
N GLY A 109 -21.41 10.98 1.82
CA GLY A 109 -22.54 10.11 1.52
C GLY A 109 -22.42 9.37 0.20
N GLY A 110 -21.29 9.46 -0.48
CA GLY A 110 -21.07 8.83 -1.78
C GLY A 110 -20.85 7.31 -1.71
N LEU A 111 -20.59 6.73 -0.53
CA LEU A 111 -20.34 5.30 -0.32
C LEU A 111 -19.33 4.71 -1.32
N ASN A 112 -18.30 5.47 -1.64
CA ASN A 112 -17.26 5.12 -2.62
C ASN A 112 -16.27 4.08 -2.07
N PHE A 113 -16.81 2.99 -1.51
CA PHE A 113 -16.05 1.91 -0.88
C PHE A 113 -16.57 0.56 -1.35
N GLU A 114 -15.74 -0.45 -1.25
CA GLU A 114 -16.14 -1.84 -1.37
C GLU A 114 -16.19 -2.48 0.02
N ALA A 115 -17.28 -3.16 0.33
CA ALA A 115 -17.40 -3.94 1.55
C ALA A 115 -16.71 -5.30 1.37
N VAL A 116 -15.71 -5.58 2.19
CA VAL A 116 -15.01 -6.86 2.21
C VAL A 116 -15.41 -7.61 3.47
N GLY A 117 -16.06 -8.78 3.30
CA GLY A 117 -16.47 -9.63 4.42
C GLY A 117 -17.78 -9.23 5.11
N LEU A 118 -18.55 -8.30 4.53
CA LEU A 118 -19.91 -7.98 4.97
C LEU A 118 -20.95 -8.61 4.05
N SER A 119 -22.04 -9.14 4.63
CA SER A 119 -23.10 -9.79 3.84
C SER A 119 -23.76 -8.80 2.88
N ARG A 120 -24.14 -9.29 1.68
CA ARG A 120 -24.83 -8.48 0.69
C ARG A 120 -26.15 -7.91 1.19
N ALA A 121 -26.90 -8.70 1.99
CA ALA A 121 -28.17 -8.23 2.58
C ALA A 121 -27.95 -7.06 3.54
N MET A 122 -26.94 -7.12 4.39
CA MET A 122 -26.57 -6.04 5.29
C MET A 122 -26.10 -4.79 4.53
N CYS A 123 -25.29 -4.97 3.48
CA CYS A 123 -24.86 -3.85 2.65
C CYS A 123 -26.04 -3.19 1.93
N ALA A 124 -26.98 -3.96 1.38
CA ALA A 124 -28.18 -3.42 0.73
C ALA A 124 -29.05 -2.60 1.68
N GLU A 125 -29.13 -2.99 2.95
CA GLU A 125 -29.99 -2.31 3.93
C GLU A 125 -29.33 -1.06 4.53
N TYR A 126 -28.07 -1.19 4.98
CA TYR A 126 -27.39 -0.14 5.76
C TYR A 126 -26.39 0.69 4.95
N PHE A 127 -25.92 0.17 3.84
CA PHE A 127 -24.96 0.83 2.94
C PHE A 127 -25.45 0.77 1.48
N PRO A 128 -26.64 1.31 1.18
CA PRO A 128 -27.24 1.18 -0.15
C PRO A 128 -26.33 1.79 -1.23
N GLY A 129 -26.00 0.99 -2.25
CA GLY A 129 -25.06 1.35 -3.32
C GLY A 129 -23.63 0.84 -3.12
N MET A 130 -23.28 0.39 -1.92
CA MET A 130 -21.95 -0.20 -1.68
C MET A 130 -21.87 -1.63 -2.21
N THR A 131 -20.81 -1.93 -2.95
CA THR A 131 -20.56 -3.27 -3.49
C THR A 131 -20.00 -4.22 -2.43
N SER A 132 -20.55 -5.44 -2.36
CA SER A 132 -20.01 -6.55 -1.57
C SER A 132 -19.85 -7.78 -2.46
N ARG A 133 -18.68 -7.94 -3.08
CA ARG A 133 -18.44 -9.01 -4.07
C ARG A 133 -18.40 -10.38 -3.44
N ILE A 134 -17.67 -10.53 -2.35
CA ILE A 134 -17.47 -11.84 -1.69
C ILE A 134 -18.50 -12.15 -0.61
N SER A 135 -19.36 -11.19 -0.24
CA SER A 135 -20.28 -11.33 0.91
C SER A 135 -19.54 -11.57 2.24
N GLY A 136 -20.23 -12.03 3.28
CA GLY A 136 -19.62 -12.30 4.58
C GLY A 136 -20.61 -12.27 5.73
N ILE A 137 -20.16 -11.73 6.89
CA ILE A 137 -20.97 -11.69 8.11
C ILE A 137 -22.07 -10.63 8.02
N GLY A 138 -23.23 -10.94 8.58
CA GLY A 138 -24.35 -10.02 8.79
C GLY A 138 -24.32 -9.34 10.16
N VAL A 139 -25.42 -8.71 10.52
CA VAL A 139 -25.58 -7.99 11.81
C VAL A 139 -25.26 -8.87 13.02
N THR A 140 -25.71 -10.13 13.03
CA THR A 140 -25.43 -11.09 14.12
C THR A 140 -23.93 -11.34 14.28
N GLY A 141 -23.19 -11.48 13.17
CA GLY A 141 -21.74 -11.66 13.21
C GLY A 141 -21.01 -10.42 13.73
N ILE A 142 -21.47 -9.23 13.34
CA ILE A 142 -20.93 -7.96 13.87
C ILE A 142 -21.21 -7.83 15.36
N GLN A 143 -22.44 -8.17 15.80
CA GLN A 143 -22.80 -8.18 17.20
C GLN A 143 -21.87 -9.12 18.00
N ALA A 144 -21.66 -10.34 17.52
CA ALA A 144 -20.78 -11.30 18.17
C ALA A 144 -19.34 -10.75 18.34
N LYS A 145 -18.77 -10.15 17.29
CA LYS A 145 -17.46 -9.50 17.35
C LYS A 145 -17.41 -8.33 18.31
N ALA A 146 -18.45 -7.47 18.31
CA ALA A 146 -18.51 -6.33 19.21
C ALA A 146 -18.58 -6.77 20.68
N VAL A 147 -19.37 -7.81 20.98
CA VAL A 147 -19.46 -8.42 22.33
C VAL A 147 -18.12 -9.02 22.74
N GLU A 148 -17.44 -9.71 21.86
CA GLU A 148 -16.12 -10.30 22.13
C GLU A 148 -15.09 -9.24 22.49
N ILE A 149 -14.99 -8.17 21.67
CA ILE A 149 -14.05 -7.05 21.90
C ILE A 149 -14.40 -6.37 23.23
N HIS A 150 -15.67 -6.10 23.48
CA HIS A 150 -16.14 -5.51 24.72
C HIS A 150 -15.76 -6.37 25.95
N ALA A 151 -16.01 -7.67 25.89
CA ALA A 151 -15.69 -8.59 26.97
C ALA A 151 -14.18 -8.63 27.25
N LYS A 152 -13.35 -8.61 26.20
CA LYS A 152 -11.89 -8.53 26.34
C LYS A 152 -11.45 -7.23 27.06
N GLY A 153 -12.04 -6.10 26.69
CA GLY A 153 -11.72 -4.80 27.30
C GLY A 153 -12.07 -4.72 28.80
N TRP A 154 -13.04 -5.48 29.26
CA TRP A 154 -13.45 -5.50 30.69
C TRP A 154 -12.84 -6.66 31.50
N LYS A 155 -12.24 -7.65 30.84
CA LYS A 155 -11.61 -8.79 31.52
C LYS A 155 -10.16 -8.53 31.95
N SER A 156 -9.49 -7.59 31.31
CA SER A 156 -8.10 -7.26 31.61
C SER A 156 -8.01 -6.52 32.94
N ALA A 157 -7.40 -7.15 33.94
CA ALA A 157 -7.00 -6.47 35.17
C ALA A 157 -5.77 -5.57 34.95
N GLU A 158 -5.09 -5.76 33.86
CA GLU A 158 -3.91 -4.99 33.45
C GLU A 158 -4.32 -4.01 32.34
N ASN A 159 -4.08 -2.73 32.59
CA ASN A 159 -4.30 -1.67 31.58
C ASN A 159 -3.21 -1.66 30.50
N VAL A 160 -2.80 -2.84 30.06
CA VAL A 160 -1.80 -3.03 29.02
C VAL A 160 -2.50 -3.38 27.71
N LEU A 161 -2.31 -2.53 26.72
CA LEU A 161 -2.81 -2.82 25.37
C LEU A 161 -2.06 -4.00 24.75
N PRO A 162 -2.72 -4.78 23.88
CA PRO A 162 -2.05 -5.80 23.08
C PRO A 162 -0.85 -5.22 22.33
N ILE A 163 0.20 -6.04 22.16
CA ILE A 163 1.44 -5.62 21.51
C ILE A 163 1.20 -5.14 20.07
N GLY A 164 0.13 -5.57 19.43
CA GLY A 164 -0.17 -5.29 18.05
C GLY A 164 0.77 -6.05 17.09
N GLY A 165 1.25 -5.38 16.07
CA GLY A 165 2.17 -5.99 15.12
C GLY A 165 1.68 -5.97 13.67
N PHE A 166 0.64 -5.19 13.34
CA PHE A 166 0.08 -5.11 11.99
C PHE A 166 1.10 -4.63 10.94
N TYR A 167 1.84 -3.58 11.24
CA TYR A 167 2.76 -2.93 10.31
C TYR A 167 4.21 -3.39 10.47
N LYS A 168 4.53 -4.02 11.59
CA LYS A 168 5.87 -4.47 11.94
C LYS A 168 5.79 -5.70 12.82
N ALA A 169 6.52 -6.74 12.46
CA ALA A 169 6.60 -7.96 13.25
C ALA A 169 7.02 -7.67 14.70
N ARG A 170 6.30 -8.22 15.65
CA ARG A 170 6.55 -8.15 17.09
C ARG A 170 6.53 -9.54 17.68
N LYS A 171 7.37 -9.80 18.67
CA LYS A 171 7.32 -11.06 19.43
C LYS A 171 5.95 -11.18 20.09
N SER A 172 5.26 -12.28 19.86
CA SER A 172 3.89 -12.54 20.34
C SER A 172 2.81 -11.58 19.78
N GLY A 173 3.11 -10.89 18.68
CA GLY A 173 2.15 -10.08 17.93
C GLY A 173 1.49 -10.86 16.79
N GLU A 174 1.03 -10.11 15.78
CA GLU A 174 0.42 -10.67 14.57
C GLU A 174 1.39 -11.59 13.81
N THR A 175 0.85 -12.63 13.18
CA THR A 175 1.61 -13.51 12.31
C THR A 175 1.82 -12.84 10.94
N HIS A 176 3.06 -12.84 10.48
CA HIS A 176 3.43 -12.30 9.17
C HIS A 176 3.91 -13.43 8.25
N ALA A 177 3.61 -13.31 6.95
CA ALA A 177 4.15 -14.23 5.93
C ALA A 177 5.68 -14.15 5.87
N TRP A 178 6.24 -12.96 6.13
CA TRP A 178 7.66 -12.67 6.14
C TRP A 178 8.12 -12.37 7.57
N GLU A 179 8.49 -13.42 8.28
CA GLU A 179 9.03 -13.31 9.64
C GLU A 179 10.53 -13.01 9.63
N ALA A 180 11.03 -12.40 10.70
CA ALA A 180 12.45 -12.10 10.85
C ALA A 180 13.33 -13.34 10.71
N THR A 181 12.89 -14.48 11.24
CA THR A 181 13.60 -15.77 11.14
C THR A 181 13.72 -16.24 9.69
N SER A 182 12.62 -16.20 8.94
CA SER A 182 12.61 -16.59 7.51
C SER A 182 13.51 -15.68 6.68
N MET A 183 13.46 -14.38 6.92
CA MET A 183 14.34 -13.42 6.24
C MET A 183 15.82 -13.67 6.56
N HIS A 184 16.13 -13.94 7.81
CA HIS A 184 17.51 -14.28 8.22
C HIS A 184 18.01 -15.56 7.54
N MET A 185 17.19 -16.61 7.50
CA MET A 185 17.56 -17.86 6.82
C MET A 185 17.84 -17.64 5.33
N MET A 186 17.01 -16.86 4.64
CA MET A 186 17.22 -16.50 3.24
C MET A 186 18.52 -15.72 3.05
N GLN A 187 18.78 -14.71 3.87
CA GLN A 187 20.01 -13.92 3.84
C GLN A 187 21.26 -14.80 4.06
N MET A 188 21.20 -15.71 5.03
CA MET A 188 22.30 -16.65 5.30
C MET A 188 22.54 -17.61 4.13
N ALA A 189 21.47 -18.10 3.49
CA ALA A 189 21.58 -18.95 2.32
C ALA A 189 22.29 -18.22 1.16
N CYS A 190 21.90 -16.97 0.91
CA CYS A 190 22.52 -16.13 -0.13
C CYS A 190 23.97 -15.78 0.20
N ASN A 191 24.25 -15.27 1.40
CA ASN A 191 25.59 -14.82 1.80
C ASN A 191 26.62 -15.97 1.81
N ARG A 192 26.20 -17.18 2.11
CA ARG A 192 27.05 -18.37 2.13
C ARG A 192 27.01 -19.17 0.84
N ALA A 193 26.23 -18.72 -0.15
CA ALA A 193 25.96 -19.47 -1.38
C ALA A 193 25.60 -20.95 -1.11
N SER A 194 24.81 -21.20 -0.06
CA SER A 194 24.53 -22.55 0.45
C SER A 194 23.15 -23.03 0.03
N TYR A 195 23.11 -24.01 -0.88
CA TYR A 195 21.86 -24.64 -1.29
C TYR A 195 21.19 -25.42 -0.14
N GLU A 196 21.95 -25.94 0.81
CA GLU A 196 21.41 -26.62 1.99
C GLU A 196 20.63 -25.65 2.89
N LEU A 197 21.16 -24.46 3.15
CA LEU A 197 20.44 -23.43 3.88
C LEU A 197 19.21 -22.92 3.09
N TRP A 198 19.28 -22.87 1.76
CA TRP A 198 18.13 -22.57 0.93
C TRP A 198 17.02 -23.61 1.06
N LYS A 199 17.34 -24.89 1.09
CA LYS A 199 16.35 -25.97 1.32
C LYS A 199 15.68 -25.83 2.70
N GLN A 200 16.45 -25.50 3.75
CA GLN A 200 15.91 -25.27 5.08
C GLN A 200 14.96 -24.05 5.08
N TYR A 201 15.33 -22.96 4.41
CA TYR A 201 14.44 -21.80 4.22
C TYR A 201 13.15 -22.22 3.50
N SER A 202 13.24 -22.93 2.38
CA SER A 202 12.07 -23.37 1.61
C SER A 202 11.16 -24.27 2.45
N ALA A 203 11.72 -25.24 3.19
CA ALA A 203 10.94 -26.09 4.08
C ALA A 203 10.22 -25.30 5.19
N LYS A 204 10.90 -24.31 5.78
CA LYS A 204 10.30 -23.38 6.76
C LYS A 204 9.12 -22.62 6.14
N MET A 205 9.28 -22.07 4.94
CA MET A 205 8.21 -21.30 4.26
C MET A 205 7.00 -22.20 3.96
N GLN A 206 7.20 -23.44 3.53
CA GLN A 206 6.12 -24.39 3.27
C GLN A 206 5.40 -24.88 4.53
N SER A 207 6.08 -24.86 5.68
CA SER A 207 5.51 -25.30 6.97
C SER A 207 4.78 -24.17 7.72
N ASN A 208 4.79 -22.95 7.23
CA ASN A 208 4.09 -21.84 7.85
C ASN A 208 2.57 -22.07 7.80
N PRO A 209 1.82 -21.63 8.83
CA PRO A 209 0.36 -21.66 8.76
C PRO A 209 -0.15 -20.79 7.60
N PRO A 210 -1.27 -21.15 6.97
CA PRO A 210 -1.81 -20.38 5.88
C PRO A 210 -2.21 -18.97 6.33
N ILE A 211 -1.76 -17.95 5.60
CA ILE A 211 -2.04 -16.54 5.84
C ILE A 211 -2.86 -15.96 4.68
N HIS A 212 -2.56 -16.38 3.46
CA HIS A 212 -3.26 -15.96 2.24
C HIS A 212 -4.17 -17.09 1.74
N LEU A 213 -5.24 -16.72 1.03
CA LEU A 213 -6.14 -17.72 0.41
C LEU A 213 -5.39 -18.69 -0.51
N ARG A 214 -4.36 -18.24 -1.21
CA ARG A 214 -3.51 -19.10 -2.05
C ARG A 214 -2.82 -20.22 -1.27
N ASP A 215 -2.54 -20.02 0.02
CA ASP A 215 -1.86 -20.99 0.86
C ASP A 215 -2.78 -22.20 1.19
N LEU A 216 -4.08 -22.09 0.90
CA LEU A 216 -5.08 -23.15 1.00
C LEU A 216 -5.28 -23.90 -0.33
N LEU A 217 -4.60 -23.48 -1.40
CA LEU A 217 -4.71 -24.08 -2.72
C LEU A 217 -3.54 -25.03 -2.98
N ASP A 218 -3.78 -26.05 -3.79
CA ASP A 218 -2.75 -26.94 -4.28
C ASP A 218 -2.92 -27.15 -5.79
N PHE A 219 -1.87 -27.63 -6.45
CA PHE A 219 -1.92 -27.97 -7.87
C PHE A 219 -2.74 -29.25 -8.08
N LYS A 220 -3.67 -29.20 -9.04
CA LYS A 220 -4.40 -30.36 -9.49
C LYS A 220 -3.77 -30.87 -10.79
N PRO A 221 -3.05 -32.01 -10.76
CA PRO A 221 -2.52 -32.61 -11.99
C PRO A 221 -3.64 -32.95 -12.96
N LEU A 222 -3.47 -32.58 -14.24
CA LEU A 222 -4.44 -32.88 -15.30
C LEU A 222 -4.17 -34.22 -15.99
N GLY A 223 -3.02 -34.84 -15.75
CA GLY A 223 -2.62 -36.08 -16.41
C GLY A 223 -1.35 -36.69 -15.80
N ARG A 224 -0.67 -37.49 -16.58
CA ARG A 224 0.63 -38.08 -16.22
C ARG A 224 1.71 -37.00 -16.25
N PRO A 225 2.73 -37.05 -15.38
CA PRO A 225 3.88 -36.18 -15.45
C PRO A 225 4.55 -36.28 -16.83
N LEU A 226 4.95 -35.14 -17.38
CA LEU A 226 5.76 -35.11 -18.61
C LEU A 226 7.20 -35.53 -18.28
N PRO A 227 7.89 -36.18 -19.22
CA PRO A 227 9.33 -36.37 -19.15
C PRO A 227 10.04 -35.02 -19.03
N ILE A 228 11.15 -34.96 -18.29
CA ILE A 228 11.84 -33.70 -18.00
C ILE A 228 12.36 -33.03 -19.29
N GLU A 229 12.62 -33.82 -20.32
CA GLU A 229 13.10 -33.39 -21.64
C GLU A 229 12.01 -32.63 -22.44
N GLU A 230 10.75 -32.87 -22.10
CA GLU A 230 9.60 -32.20 -22.70
C GLU A 230 9.21 -30.92 -21.91
N VAL A 231 9.78 -30.73 -20.76
CA VAL A 231 9.54 -29.53 -19.92
C VAL A 231 10.41 -28.37 -20.43
N GLU A 232 9.84 -27.19 -20.50
CA GLU A 232 10.57 -25.97 -20.88
C GLU A 232 11.83 -25.77 -20.04
N SER A 233 12.94 -25.43 -20.71
CA SER A 233 14.21 -25.24 -20.03
C SER A 233 14.19 -24.04 -19.06
N ILE A 234 14.96 -24.14 -17.97
CA ILE A 234 15.12 -23.05 -16.98
C ILE A 234 15.56 -21.75 -17.67
N THR A 235 16.45 -21.83 -18.65
CA THR A 235 16.95 -20.66 -19.40
C THR A 235 15.82 -19.98 -20.18
N SER A 236 14.92 -20.75 -20.78
CA SER A 236 13.74 -20.20 -21.47
C SER A 236 12.76 -19.54 -20.49
N ILE A 237 12.51 -20.21 -19.36
CA ILE A 237 11.62 -19.69 -18.30
C ILE A 237 12.15 -18.34 -17.78
N ARG A 238 13.44 -18.25 -17.48
CA ARG A 238 14.07 -17.04 -16.91
C ARG A 238 13.94 -15.81 -17.81
N LYS A 239 13.91 -15.97 -19.13
CA LYS A 239 13.73 -14.83 -20.06
C LYS A 239 12.43 -14.06 -19.87
N ARG A 240 11.42 -14.67 -19.24
CA ARG A 240 10.13 -14.05 -18.96
C ARG A 240 10.05 -13.38 -17.59
N PHE A 241 11.11 -13.47 -16.78
CA PHE A 241 11.15 -12.81 -15.48
C PHE A 241 11.70 -11.41 -15.62
N VAL A 242 11.01 -10.46 -14.98
CA VAL A 242 11.34 -9.04 -15.01
C VAL A 242 11.31 -8.50 -13.57
N THR A 243 12.24 -7.63 -13.22
CA THR A 243 12.11 -6.85 -11.97
C THR A 243 11.04 -5.78 -12.15
N PRO A 244 10.36 -5.35 -11.08
CA PRO A 244 9.54 -4.15 -11.17
C PRO A 244 10.43 -2.92 -11.48
N GLY A 245 9.83 -1.90 -12.11
CA GLY A 245 10.50 -0.63 -12.36
C GLY A 245 10.77 0.12 -11.07
N MET A 246 12.00 0.09 -10.60
CA MET A 246 12.46 0.77 -9.39
C MET A 246 13.53 1.78 -9.75
N SER A 247 13.16 3.06 -9.76
CA SER A 247 14.01 4.14 -10.23
C SER A 247 15.23 4.39 -9.36
N LEU A 248 16.32 4.82 -9.99
CA LEU A 248 17.47 5.40 -9.30
C LEU A 248 17.04 6.68 -8.56
N GLY A 249 17.25 6.70 -7.25
CA GLY A 249 16.71 7.72 -6.33
C GLY A 249 15.63 7.18 -5.41
N ALA A 250 14.84 6.18 -5.85
CA ALA A 250 14.07 5.31 -4.95
C ALA A 250 14.98 4.23 -4.35
N LEU A 251 15.89 3.69 -5.16
CA LEU A 251 16.99 2.82 -4.75
C LEU A 251 18.31 3.60 -4.74
N SER A 252 19.29 3.11 -3.96
CA SER A 252 20.68 3.54 -4.09
C SER A 252 21.30 3.03 -5.41
N PRO A 253 22.34 3.69 -5.94
CA PRO A 253 23.04 3.23 -7.14
C PRO A 253 23.50 1.76 -7.03
N GLU A 254 24.02 1.35 -5.88
CA GLU A 254 24.51 0.00 -5.64
C GLU A 254 23.38 -1.03 -5.72
N ALA A 255 22.23 -0.74 -5.14
CA ALA A 255 21.07 -1.63 -5.17
C ALA A 255 20.51 -1.74 -6.60
N HIS A 256 20.42 -0.63 -7.33
CA HIS A 256 19.96 -0.60 -8.72
C HIS A 256 20.86 -1.44 -9.63
N ARG A 257 22.19 -1.20 -9.57
CA ARG A 257 23.20 -1.95 -10.31
C ARG A 257 23.16 -3.45 -9.98
N THR A 258 23.08 -3.80 -8.70
CA THR A 258 23.02 -5.20 -8.25
C THR A 258 21.85 -5.95 -8.85
N LEU A 259 20.67 -5.34 -8.92
CA LEU A 259 19.50 -5.94 -9.54
C LEU A 259 19.71 -6.17 -11.04
N SER A 260 20.21 -5.18 -11.76
CA SER A 260 20.45 -5.29 -13.20
C SER A 260 21.51 -6.36 -13.51
N ILE A 261 22.62 -6.37 -12.79
CA ILE A 261 23.67 -7.39 -12.92
C ILE A 261 23.09 -8.80 -12.63
N ALA A 262 22.32 -8.95 -11.54
CA ALA A 262 21.74 -10.24 -11.19
C ALA A 262 20.83 -10.78 -12.28
N MET A 263 19.95 -9.93 -12.82
CA MET A 263 19.02 -10.32 -13.88
C MET A 263 19.74 -10.63 -15.20
N ASN A 264 20.75 -9.84 -15.55
CA ASN A 264 21.57 -10.10 -16.73
C ASN A 264 22.34 -11.43 -16.62
N ARG A 265 22.93 -11.74 -15.45
CA ARG A 265 23.61 -13.02 -15.19
C ARG A 265 22.72 -14.24 -15.38
N ILE A 266 21.44 -14.17 -15.01
CA ILE A 266 20.50 -15.29 -15.14
C ILE A 266 19.77 -15.30 -16.49
N GLY A 267 20.02 -14.32 -17.36
CA GLY A 267 19.33 -14.19 -18.66
C GLY A 267 17.89 -13.66 -18.57
N ALA A 268 17.53 -13.05 -17.46
CA ALA A 268 16.27 -12.36 -17.25
C ALA A 268 16.39 -10.86 -17.61
N LYS A 269 15.39 -10.04 -17.27
CA LYS A 269 15.35 -8.62 -17.57
C LYS A 269 15.18 -7.79 -16.29
N SER A 270 15.90 -6.69 -16.19
CA SER A 270 15.64 -5.64 -15.22
C SER A 270 14.98 -4.45 -15.90
N ASP A 271 14.14 -3.75 -15.16
CA ASP A 271 13.54 -2.49 -15.54
C ASP A 271 14.24 -1.34 -14.80
N SER A 272 14.66 -0.33 -15.55
CA SER A 272 15.38 0.84 -15.01
C SER A 272 14.52 1.68 -14.06
N GLY A 273 13.21 1.60 -14.15
CA GLY A 273 12.32 2.60 -13.57
C GLY A 273 12.46 3.98 -14.22
N GLU A 274 11.63 4.93 -13.82
CA GLU A 274 11.75 6.31 -14.29
C GLU A 274 12.98 7.01 -13.70
N GLY A 275 13.66 7.80 -14.48
CA GLY A 275 14.77 8.64 -14.00
C GLY A 275 16.12 8.37 -14.62
N GLY A 276 16.19 7.51 -15.62
CA GLY A 276 17.40 7.21 -16.37
C GLY A 276 18.36 6.26 -15.64
N GLU A 277 19.49 6.02 -16.27
CA GLU A 277 20.62 5.23 -15.75
C GLU A 277 21.94 5.96 -16.03
N SER A 278 22.99 5.60 -15.29
CA SER A 278 24.31 6.16 -15.57
C SER A 278 24.82 5.63 -16.93
N PRO A 279 25.36 6.47 -17.80
CA PRO A 279 26.06 6.01 -19.02
C PRO A 279 27.18 5.01 -18.74
N ASP A 280 27.80 5.08 -17.56
CA ASP A 280 28.84 4.13 -17.14
C ASP A 280 28.30 2.69 -17.03
N ASP A 281 26.98 2.52 -16.81
CA ASP A 281 26.33 1.23 -16.69
C ASP A 281 26.06 0.56 -18.04
N PHE A 282 26.18 1.30 -19.14
CA PHE A 282 25.94 0.78 -20.49
C PHE A 282 27.12 -0.03 -21.04
N THR A 283 28.28 0.06 -20.41
CA THR A 283 29.47 -0.71 -20.79
C THR A 283 29.67 -1.86 -19.80
N PRO A 284 29.82 -3.11 -20.27
CA PRO A 284 30.10 -4.23 -19.39
C PRO A 284 31.39 -4.02 -18.59
N GLU A 285 31.40 -4.48 -17.36
CA GLU A 285 32.56 -4.46 -16.48
C GLU A 285 33.66 -5.45 -16.96
N PRO A 286 34.91 -5.28 -16.52
CA PRO A 286 36.01 -6.17 -16.91
C PRO A 286 35.79 -7.65 -16.53
N ASN A 287 34.97 -7.92 -15.53
CA ASN A 287 34.56 -9.27 -15.10
C ASN A 287 33.43 -9.86 -15.97
N GLY A 288 32.90 -9.12 -16.94
CA GLY A 288 31.80 -9.49 -17.80
C GLY A 288 30.41 -9.15 -17.27
N ASP A 289 30.30 -8.53 -16.10
CA ASP A 289 29.01 -8.08 -15.58
C ASP A 289 28.46 -6.89 -16.38
N ASN A 290 27.17 -6.89 -16.58
CA ASN A 290 26.46 -5.81 -17.25
C ASN A 290 25.42 -5.21 -16.30
N ALA A 291 25.55 -3.93 -16.00
CA ALA A 291 24.66 -3.19 -15.11
C ALA A 291 23.53 -2.45 -15.85
N SER A 292 23.51 -2.46 -17.18
CA SER A 292 22.44 -1.87 -17.98
C SER A 292 21.15 -2.65 -17.85
N ALA A 293 20.08 -1.99 -17.49
CA ALA A 293 18.73 -2.59 -17.52
C ALA A 293 18.31 -2.83 -18.98
N LYS A 294 17.75 -4.00 -19.25
CA LYS A 294 17.24 -4.35 -20.60
C LYS A 294 15.96 -3.63 -20.95
N ILE A 295 15.16 -3.30 -19.95
CA ILE A 295 13.93 -2.51 -20.11
C ILE A 295 14.22 -1.09 -19.65
N LYS A 296 13.98 -0.11 -20.52
CA LYS A 296 14.11 1.31 -20.20
C LYS A 296 12.73 1.94 -20.06
N GLN A 297 12.43 2.46 -18.86
CA GLN A 297 11.16 3.09 -18.60
C GLN A 297 11.18 4.58 -18.98
N VAL A 298 10.12 5.02 -19.65
CA VAL A 298 9.87 6.44 -20.01
C VAL A 298 8.58 6.87 -19.36
N ALA A 299 8.67 7.84 -18.47
CA ALA A 299 7.52 8.46 -17.82
C ALA A 299 7.36 9.92 -18.29
N SER A 300 6.32 10.59 -17.82
CA SER A 300 5.99 11.95 -18.22
C SER A 300 7.01 12.98 -17.95
N GLY A 301 7.59 12.97 -16.83
CA GLY A 301 8.67 13.90 -16.53
C GLY A 301 9.88 13.72 -17.43
N ARG A 302 9.97 12.58 -18.14
CA ARG A 302 11.10 12.21 -19.02
C ARG A 302 12.47 12.44 -18.38
N PHE A 303 12.53 12.34 -17.05
CA PHE A 303 13.76 12.54 -16.30
C PHE A 303 14.79 11.47 -16.67
N GLY A 304 15.97 11.93 -17.14
CA GLY A 304 17.06 11.05 -17.52
C GLY A 304 16.86 10.31 -18.85
N VAL A 305 15.83 10.63 -19.62
CA VAL A 305 15.60 10.06 -20.95
C VAL A 305 16.46 10.81 -21.97
N THR A 306 17.44 10.09 -22.52
CA THR A 306 18.33 10.57 -23.60
C THR A 306 18.33 9.57 -24.73
N ALA A 307 18.80 9.99 -25.91
CA ALA A 307 18.98 9.06 -27.04
C ALA A 307 19.92 7.90 -26.66
N GLU A 308 21.01 8.19 -25.95
CA GLU A 308 21.93 7.19 -25.44
C GLU A 308 21.24 6.17 -24.53
N TYR A 309 20.41 6.63 -23.59
CA TYR A 309 19.62 5.77 -22.72
C TYR A 309 18.70 4.85 -23.53
N LEU A 310 18.01 5.41 -24.51
CA LEU A 310 17.01 4.66 -25.29
C LEU A 310 17.64 3.60 -26.22
N ILE A 311 18.81 3.86 -26.80
CA ILE A 311 19.45 2.90 -27.71
C ILE A 311 20.06 1.69 -26.98
N HIS A 312 20.25 1.77 -25.65
CA HIS A 312 20.83 0.71 -24.82
C HIS A 312 19.75 -0.19 -24.18
N CYS A 313 18.57 -0.31 -24.78
CA CYS A 313 17.52 -1.20 -24.28
C CYS A 313 17.15 -2.29 -25.29
N GLU A 314 16.60 -3.39 -24.75
CA GLU A 314 15.91 -4.40 -25.56
C GLU A 314 14.42 -4.08 -25.69
N GLU A 315 13.84 -3.43 -24.68
CA GLU A 315 12.42 -3.06 -24.61
C GLU A 315 12.26 -1.65 -24.01
N LEU A 316 11.27 -0.91 -24.51
CA LEU A 316 10.84 0.37 -23.94
C LEU A 316 9.55 0.14 -23.13
N GLU A 317 9.51 0.64 -21.91
CA GLU A 317 8.30 0.66 -21.09
C GLU A 317 7.77 2.09 -20.98
N ILE A 318 6.58 2.33 -21.52
CA ILE A 318 5.90 3.63 -21.39
C ILE A 318 5.04 3.63 -20.14
N LYS A 319 5.40 4.47 -19.17
CA LYS A 319 4.66 4.61 -17.93
C LYS A 319 3.55 5.64 -18.08
N VAL A 320 2.32 5.19 -18.22
CA VAL A 320 1.14 6.05 -18.40
C VAL A 320 0.59 6.62 -17.09
N ALA A 321 0.79 5.95 -15.94
CA ALA A 321 0.34 6.40 -14.62
C ALA A 321 0.98 5.58 -13.50
N GLN A 322 0.73 5.99 -12.24
CA GLN A 322 1.04 5.20 -11.03
C GLN A 322 -0.25 4.81 -10.31
N GLY A 323 -0.48 3.52 -10.10
CA GLY A 323 -1.66 3.01 -9.40
C GLY A 323 -1.76 3.46 -7.94
N ALA A 324 -0.62 3.63 -7.26
CA ALA A 324 -0.59 4.05 -5.86
C ALA A 324 -0.83 5.56 -5.65
N LYS A 325 -0.64 6.40 -6.67
CA LYS A 325 -0.70 7.86 -6.59
C LYS A 325 -1.41 8.50 -7.80
N PRO A 326 -2.61 8.06 -8.16
CA PRO A 326 -3.25 8.51 -9.40
C PRO A 326 -3.56 10.02 -9.41
N GLY A 327 -3.80 10.64 -8.25
CA GLY A 327 -4.06 12.07 -8.14
C GLY A 327 -2.83 12.95 -7.82
N GLU A 328 -1.69 12.33 -7.47
CA GLU A 328 -0.48 13.04 -7.04
C GLU A 328 0.64 12.98 -8.07
N GLY A 329 0.68 11.94 -8.89
CA GLY A 329 1.80 11.62 -9.78
C GLY A 329 3.05 11.12 -9.06
N GLY A 330 4.14 10.99 -9.81
CA GLY A 330 5.45 10.60 -9.28
C GLY A 330 6.16 11.79 -8.64
N GLN A 331 6.70 11.61 -7.43
CA GLN A 331 7.45 12.65 -6.73
C GLN A 331 8.76 12.10 -6.19
N LEU A 332 9.85 12.82 -6.42
CA LEU A 332 11.11 12.64 -5.73
C LEU A 332 11.40 13.87 -4.87
N PRO A 333 11.36 13.76 -3.53
CA PRO A 333 11.62 14.89 -2.62
C PRO A 333 13.03 15.45 -2.84
N GLY A 334 13.20 16.77 -2.73
CA GLY A 334 14.47 17.47 -2.97
C GLY A 334 15.64 16.89 -2.17
N MET A 335 15.41 16.44 -0.91
CA MET A 335 16.44 15.82 -0.09
C MET A 335 17.05 14.54 -0.69
N LYS A 336 16.35 13.89 -1.62
CA LYS A 336 16.83 12.69 -2.34
C LYS A 336 17.49 13.05 -3.67
N VAL A 337 17.38 14.30 -4.13
CA VAL A 337 18.01 14.77 -5.36
C VAL A 337 19.46 15.16 -5.06
N THR A 338 20.32 14.15 -5.03
CA THR A 338 21.78 14.28 -4.87
C THR A 338 22.41 14.83 -6.16
N ASP A 339 23.73 15.13 -6.15
CA ASP A 339 24.46 15.59 -7.35
C ASP A 339 24.35 14.56 -8.50
N LEU A 340 24.47 13.27 -8.18
CA LEU A 340 24.32 12.18 -9.16
C LEU A 340 22.92 12.18 -9.76
N ILE A 341 21.89 12.20 -8.91
CA ILE A 341 20.49 12.19 -9.37
C ILE A 341 20.16 13.45 -10.18
N ALA A 342 20.63 14.61 -9.75
CA ALA A 342 20.47 15.86 -10.48
C ALA A 342 21.10 15.79 -11.87
N LYS A 343 22.31 15.28 -11.97
CA LYS A 343 23.02 15.07 -13.24
C LYS A 343 22.23 14.12 -14.16
N LEU A 344 21.83 12.96 -13.67
CA LEU A 344 21.13 11.95 -14.46
C LEU A 344 19.75 12.38 -14.90
N ARG A 345 19.05 13.14 -14.08
CA ARG A 345 17.70 13.65 -14.39
C ARG A 345 17.68 15.02 -15.07
N HIS A 346 18.84 15.55 -15.43
CA HIS A 346 19.01 16.88 -16.03
C HIS A 346 18.28 17.98 -15.21
N SER A 347 18.50 17.98 -13.90
CA SER A 347 17.83 18.84 -12.94
C SER A 347 18.82 19.48 -11.96
N THR A 348 18.29 20.20 -10.97
CA THR A 348 19.09 20.89 -9.96
C THR A 348 19.04 20.10 -8.63
N LYS A 349 20.19 19.94 -7.99
CA LYS A 349 20.31 19.33 -6.66
C LYS A 349 19.39 20.01 -5.65
N GLY A 350 18.73 19.21 -4.82
CA GLY A 350 17.87 19.70 -3.74
C GLY A 350 16.48 20.16 -4.18
N VAL A 351 16.19 20.22 -5.48
CA VAL A 351 14.88 20.58 -6.00
C VAL A 351 13.99 19.34 -6.10
N THR A 352 12.75 19.44 -5.58
CA THR A 352 11.76 18.36 -5.71
C THR A 352 11.38 18.17 -7.18
N LEU A 353 11.41 16.92 -7.64
CA LEU A 353 11.01 16.55 -8.99
C LEU A 353 9.63 15.94 -8.98
N ILE A 354 8.74 16.38 -9.88
CA ILE A 354 7.37 15.90 -10.00
C ILE A 354 7.12 15.47 -11.43
N SER A 355 6.61 14.23 -11.57
CA SER A 355 6.05 13.72 -12.81
C SER A 355 4.53 13.83 -12.69
N PRO A 356 3.87 14.74 -13.46
CA PRO A 356 2.46 15.05 -13.24
C PRO A 356 1.53 13.89 -13.60
N PRO A 357 0.37 13.75 -12.96
CA PRO A 357 -0.69 12.85 -13.37
C PRO A 357 -1.68 13.56 -14.33
N PRO A 358 -2.27 12.90 -15.33
CA PRO A 358 -1.79 11.65 -15.89
C PRO A 358 -0.38 11.85 -16.42
N HIS A 359 0.38 10.78 -16.54
CA HIS A 359 1.71 10.86 -17.11
C HIS A 359 1.59 11.18 -18.59
N HIS A 360 1.56 12.31 -18.88
CA HIS A 360 1.54 13.28 -19.91
C HIS A 360 0.98 13.05 -21.19
N ASP A 361 1.29 13.57 -22.14
CA ASP A 361 0.83 13.61 -23.55
C ASP A 361 0.09 12.32 -24.02
N ILE A 362 -0.08 11.35 -23.16
CA ILE A 362 -0.79 10.07 -23.36
C ILE A 362 -2.12 10.14 -22.60
N TYR A 363 -3.16 10.55 -23.32
CA TYR A 363 -4.53 10.67 -22.77
C TYR A 363 -5.50 9.64 -23.34
N SER A 364 -5.07 8.90 -24.35
CA SER A 364 -5.86 7.89 -25.04
C SER A 364 -5.01 6.69 -25.46
N ILE A 365 -5.65 5.65 -25.95
CA ILE A 365 -4.97 4.47 -26.51
C ILE A 365 -4.21 4.84 -27.77
N GLU A 366 -4.74 5.78 -28.57
CA GLU A 366 -4.14 6.29 -29.79
C GLU A 366 -2.84 7.05 -29.50
N ASP A 367 -2.79 7.77 -28.40
CA ASP A 367 -1.56 8.48 -27.99
C ASP A 367 -0.46 7.51 -27.54
N LEU A 368 -0.83 6.27 -27.16
CA LEU A 368 0.09 5.22 -26.79
C LEU A 368 0.67 4.51 -28.01
N ALA A 369 -0.09 4.38 -29.07
CA ALA A 369 0.30 3.68 -30.30
C ALA A 369 1.22 4.53 -31.19
#